data_232ea0832dac697ba35cd655ae6a88c8
#
_entry.id   232ea0832dac697ba35cd655ae6a88c8
#
_cell.length_a   1.000
_cell.length_b   1.000
_cell.length_c   1.000
_cell.angle_alpha   90.00
_cell.angle_beta   90.00
_cell.angle_gamma   90.00
#
_symmetry.space_group_name_H-M   'P 1'
#
loop_
_entity.id
_entity.type
_entity.pdbx_description
1 polymer ?
#
loop_
_entity_poly.entity_id
_entity_poly.type
_entity_poly.pdbx_seq_one_letter_code
_entity_poly.pdbx_strand_id
1 'polypeptide(L)'
;PTDTDLAAMESAGFKLMRKDTLSGLEMILAQFKIPEAMSVPDALEYFARQFPNLTVGTNDLMDLSGGARVQTAQAFDYSRNLSGWGIVPDTCGKGIVLGQIDGFVDENHPALRGKTLVYKSFLKSGRLPAAENHGTAVAILLIGRKLPNYGGGLLPGAKLYAANIFERRNGKDVGNLAAMIRAVDWLVTQGVQVANLSIAGQDNVIMRLAIKRSLEKGILLVAAAGNNGAGAPPAWPAAHPDTFSVTAIDDSMHLYQFANQGKYIDFAAPGVNIPTDTPNGLMAQSGTSFAAPFITAMVGLHLKAGFKLDPDLIRRSMQRYSTDLGLAGKDDLFGWGLVRLRPAC
;
A
#
# COMPACT_ATOMS: atom_id res chain seq x y z
N PRO A 1 15.23 9.05 19.32
CA PRO A 1 16.39 9.66 19.97
C PRO A 1 15.97 10.92 20.76
N THR A 2 16.63 11.19 21.88
CA THR A 2 16.57 12.45 22.62
C THR A 2 17.46 13.52 21.97
N ASP A 3 17.36 14.77 22.40
CA ASP A 3 18.28 15.81 21.91
C ASP A 3 19.73 15.53 22.32
N THR A 4 19.95 14.89 23.48
CA THR A 4 21.26 14.41 23.91
C THR A 4 21.81 13.33 22.97
N ASP A 5 20.98 12.37 22.57
CA ASP A 5 21.39 11.35 21.59
C ASP A 5 21.79 11.99 20.26
N LEU A 6 21.00 12.94 19.77
CA LEU A 6 21.28 13.65 18.52
C LEU A 6 22.61 14.39 18.56
N ALA A 7 22.88 15.12 19.66
CA ALA A 7 24.14 15.85 19.86
C ALA A 7 25.33 14.87 19.92
N ALA A 8 25.18 13.73 20.59
CA ALA A 8 26.23 12.70 20.65
C ALA A 8 26.54 12.10 19.26
N MET A 9 25.49 11.86 18.44
CA MET A 9 25.65 11.37 17.07
C MET A 9 26.36 12.42 16.19
N GLU A 10 26.01 13.69 16.30
CA GLU A 10 26.68 14.78 15.55
C GLU A 10 28.15 14.93 15.99
N SER A 11 28.44 14.83 17.28
CA SER A 11 29.82 14.84 17.80
C SER A 11 30.65 13.64 17.29
N ALA A 12 30.01 12.52 16.97
CA ALA A 12 30.66 11.35 16.36
C ALA A 12 30.79 11.47 14.83
N GLY A 13 30.43 12.62 14.25
CA GLY A 13 30.59 12.90 12.80
C GLY A 13 29.38 12.55 11.94
N PHE A 14 28.28 12.08 12.52
CA PHE A 14 27.04 11.87 11.78
C PHE A 14 26.33 13.21 11.55
N LYS A 15 25.95 13.48 10.30
CA LYS A 15 25.26 14.74 9.98
C LYS A 15 23.76 14.54 10.02
N LEU A 16 23.06 15.24 10.92
CA LEU A 16 21.61 15.24 10.96
C LEU A 16 21.06 15.87 9.67
N MET A 17 20.30 15.10 8.90
CA MET A 17 19.68 15.53 7.65
C MET A 17 18.24 15.98 7.85
N ARG A 18 17.53 15.34 8.78
CA ARG A 18 16.14 15.63 9.08
C ARG A 18 15.73 14.99 10.42
N LYS A 19 14.89 15.71 11.17
CA LYS A 19 14.18 15.21 12.36
C LYS A 19 12.69 15.45 12.14
N ASP A 20 11.90 14.39 12.28
CA ASP A 20 10.45 14.43 12.20
C ASP A 20 9.86 13.96 13.54
N THR A 21 8.94 14.73 14.12
CA THR A 21 8.09 14.29 15.22
C THR A 21 6.82 13.71 14.61
N LEU A 22 6.67 12.41 14.70
CA LEU A 22 5.57 11.63 14.16
C LEU A 22 4.50 11.49 15.24
N SER A 23 3.57 12.43 15.29
CA SER A 23 2.57 12.52 16.38
C SER A 23 1.53 11.41 16.33
N GLY A 24 1.20 10.94 15.14
CA GLY A 24 0.27 9.82 14.94
C GLY A 24 0.85 8.51 15.44
N LEU A 25 2.12 8.23 15.12
CA LEU A 25 2.83 7.02 15.53
C LEU A 25 3.48 7.14 16.91
N GLU A 26 3.48 8.32 17.53
CA GLU A 26 4.18 8.61 18.79
C GLU A 26 5.67 8.24 18.72
N MET A 27 6.33 8.70 17.66
CA MET A 27 7.73 8.39 17.37
C MET A 27 8.50 9.64 16.97
N ILE A 28 9.82 9.62 17.16
CA ILE A 28 10.76 10.57 16.55
C ILE A 28 11.56 9.82 15.49
N LEU A 29 11.51 10.30 14.25
CA LEU A 29 12.30 9.78 13.13
C LEU A 29 13.43 10.78 12.82
N ALA A 30 14.67 10.35 13.00
CA ALA A 30 15.84 11.11 12.65
C ALA A 30 16.62 10.45 11.51
N GLN A 31 17.00 11.21 10.49
CA GLN A 31 17.79 10.76 9.35
C GLN A 31 19.17 11.38 9.41
N PHE A 32 20.20 10.53 9.30
CA PHE A 32 21.59 10.97 9.30
C PHE A 32 22.29 10.59 8.00
N LYS A 33 23.23 11.44 7.58
CA LYS A 33 24.29 11.05 6.64
C LYS A 33 25.44 10.51 7.48
N ILE A 34 25.91 9.32 7.14
CA ILE A 34 27.07 8.69 7.78
C ILE A 34 28.36 9.43 7.36
N PRO A 35 29.42 9.43 8.21
CA PRO A 35 30.74 9.95 7.85
C PRO A 35 31.27 9.28 6.57
N GLU A 36 32.00 10.01 5.73
CA GLU A 36 32.50 9.51 4.43
C GLU A 36 33.43 8.29 4.57
N ALA A 37 34.17 8.21 5.66
CA ALA A 37 35.08 7.11 5.95
C ALA A 37 34.43 5.86 6.56
N MET A 38 33.08 5.91 6.81
CA MET A 38 32.37 4.83 7.50
C MET A 38 31.43 4.10 6.53
N SER A 39 31.47 2.77 6.55
CA SER A 39 30.51 1.97 5.80
C SER A 39 29.14 1.90 6.51
N VAL A 40 28.09 1.54 5.77
CA VAL A 40 26.75 1.36 6.38
C VAL A 40 26.75 0.27 7.47
N PRO A 41 27.37 -0.92 7.26
CA PRO A 41 27.47 -1.92 8.33
C PRO A 41 28.18 -1.39 9.59
N ASP A 42 29.30 -0.68 9.44
CA ASP A 42 30.03 -0.10 10.58
C ASP A 42 29.19 0.94 11.33
N ALA A 43 28.43 1.76 10.61
CA ALA A 43 27.51 2.73 11.20
C ALA A 43 26.42 2.02 12.02
N LEU A 44 25.81 0.97 11.48
CA LEU A 44 24.79 0.19 12.20
C LEU A 44 25.37 -0.46 13.46
N GLU A 45 26.59 -1.02 13.38
CA GLU A 45 27.28 -1.60 14.54
C GLU A 45 27.60 -0.52 15.59
N TYR A 46 28.08 0.64 15.17
CA TYR A 46 28.32 1.79 16.04
C TYR A 46 27.05 2.16 16.81
N PHE A 47 25.93 2.34 16.10
CA PHE A 47 24.64 2.68 16.72
C PHE A 47 24.15 1.59 17.67
N ALA A 48 24.29 0.32 17.32
CA ALA A 48 23.90 -0.80 18.19
C ALA A 48 24.66 -0.80 19.52
N ARG A 49 25.95 -0.41 19.49
CA ARG A 49 26.79 -0.34 20.70
C ARG A 49 26.56 0.92 21.53
N GLN A 50 26.45 2.09 20.88
CA GLN A 50 26.38 3.37 21.58
C GLN A 50 24.97 3.76 21.98
N PHE A 51 23.97 3.29 21.24
CA PHE A 51 22.56 3.66 21.41
C PHE A 51 21.64 2.43 21.40
N PRO A 52 21.84 1.46 22.31
CA PRO A 52 21.14 0.17 22.29
C PRO A 52 19.63 0.27 22.47
N ASN A 53 19.14 1.40 23.00
CA ASN A 53 17.72 1.66 23.19
C ASN A 53 17.03 2.29 21.95
N LEU A 54 17.79 2.59 20.90
CA LEU A 54 17.25 3.15 19.67
C LEU A 54 17.07 2.06 18.61
N THR A 55 15.95 2.14 17.89
CA THR A 55 15.77 1.35 16.66
C THR A 55 16.45 2.05 15.51
N VAL A 56 17.45 1.41 14.92
CA VAL A 56 18.26 1.99 13.85
C VAL A 56 18.23 1.07 12.63
N GLY A 57 18.11 1.65 11.45
CA GLY A 57 18.10 0.95 10.18
C GLY A 57 18.42 1.89 9.01
N THR A 58 18.51 1.34 7.82
CA THR A 58 18.75 2.07 6.59
C THR A 58 17.48 2.77 6.09
N ASN A 59 17.64 3.86 5.34
CA ASN A 59 16.53 4.48 4.61
C ASN A 59 16.45 3.87 3.21
N ASP A 60 15.89 2.67 3.15
CA ASP A 60 15.85 1.86 1.96
C ASP A 60 14.98 2.47 0.86
N LEU A 61 15.34 2.18 -0.40
CA LEU A 61 14.52 2.49 -1.54
C LEU A 61 13.36 1.49 -1.64
N MET A 62 12.26 1.96 -2.18
CA MET A 62 11.03 1.20 -2.37
C MET A 62 10.60 1.31 -3.83
N ASP A 63 10.11 0.21 -4.37
CA ASP A 63 9.58 0.13 -5.71
C ASP A 63 8.06 0.28 -5.71
N LEU A 64 7.54 0.90 -6.76
CA LEU A 64 6.12 0.91 -7.03
C LEU A 64 5.72 -0.47 -7.58
N SER A 65 4.76 -1.13 -6.92
CA SER A 65 4.26 -2.44 -7.33
C SER A 65 3.35 -2.36 -8.57
N GLY A 66 3.78 -1.60 -9.59
CA GLY A 66 3.10 -1.48 -10.87
C GLY A 66 3.46 -2.61 -11.83
N GLY A 67 2.50 -3.00 -12.67
CA GLY A 67 2.66 -4.03 -13.70
C GLY A 67 2.49 -3.49 -15.12
N ALA A 68 2.30 -4.40 -16.07
CA ALA A 68 2.12 -4.10 -17.49
C ALA A 68 0.84 -3.29 -17.75
N ARG A 69 0.86 -2.44 -18.76
CA ARG A 69 -0.27 -1.62 -19.23
C ARG A 69 -0.60 -2.00 -20.68
N VAL A 70 -1.85 -2.21 -20.95
CA VAL A 70 -2.35 -2.47 -22.30
C VAL A 70 -3.50 -1.50 -22.59
N GLN A 71 -3.43 -0.81 -23.73
CA GLN A 71 -4.54 0.03 -24.19
C GLN A 71 -5.65 -0.87 -24.74
N THR A 72 -6.87 -0.75 -24.20
CA THR A 72 -8.01 -1.54 -24.66
C THR A 72 -9.17 -0.63 -25.03
N ALA A 73 -9.77 -0.84 -26.19
CA ALA A 73 -10.93 -0.08 -26.64
C ALA A 73 -12.22 -0.44 -25.87
N GLN A 74 -12.29 -1.67 -25.32
CA GLN A 74 -13.39 -2.16 -24.48
C GLN A 74 -12.82 -3.21 -23.51
N ALA A 75 -12.57 -2.80 -22.27
CA ALA A 75 -12.24 -3.75 -21.22
C ALA A 75 -13.54 -4.19 -20.54
N PHE A 76 -13.89 -5.48 -20.68
CA PHE A 76 -14.92 -6.09 -19.85
C PHE A 76 -14.41 -6.18 -18.41
N ASP A 77 -15.12 -5.57 -17.48
CA ASP A 77 -14.73 -5.63 -16.06
C ASP A 77 -15.13 -6.97 -15.44
N TYR A 78 -14.35 -8.00 -15.72
CA TYR A 78 -14.50 -9.32 -15.14
C TYR A 78 -14.29 -9.32 -13.62
N SER A 79 -13.51 -8.37 -13.12
CA SER A 79 -13.04 -8.33 -11.73
C SER A 79 -14.19 -8.23 -10.72
N ARG A 80 -15.26 -7.50 -11.10
CA ARG A 80 -16.45 -7.36 -10.27
C ARG A 80 -17.24 -8.65 -10.15
N ASN A 81 -17.38 -9.38 -11.24
CA ASN A 81 -18.07 -10.68 -11.25
C ASN A 81 -17.25 -11.69 -10.46
N LEU A 82 -15.94 -11.72 -10.67
CA LEU A 82 -15.05 -12.69 -10.04
C LEU A 82 -14.97 -12.47 -8.53
N SER A 83 -14.86 -11.22 -8.07
CA SER A 83 -14.84 -10.87 -6.65
C SER A 83 -16.23 -10.89 -5.98
N GLY A 84 -17.31 -11.04 -6.76
CA GLY A 84 -18.68 -10.95 -6.25
C GLY A 84 -19.12 -9.51 -5.93
N TRP A 85 -18.32 -8.50 -6.30
CA TRP A 85 -18.55 -7.11 -5.89
C TRP A 85 -19.76 -6.46 -6.60
N GLY A 86 -19.91 -6.71 -7.88
CA GLY A 86 -20.95 -6.09 -8.71
C GLY A 86 -20.80 -4.57 -8.86
N ILE A 87 -21.83 -3.93 -9.43
CA ILE A 87 -21.94 -2.47 -9.48
C ILE A 87 -22.62 -1.99 -8.19
N VAL A 88 -22.01 -1.03 -7.52
CA VAL A 88 -22.49 -0.50 -6.24
C VAL A 88 -23.04 0.92 -6.39
N PRO A 89 -23.95 1.38 -5.51
CA PRO A 89 -24.41 2.76 -5.50
C PRO A 89 -23.30 3.73 -5.08
N ASP A 90 -23.39 4.98 -5.50
CA ASP A 90 -22.41 6.03 -5.20
C ASP A 90 -22.23 6.30 -3.68
N THR A 91 -23.17 5.85 -2.87
CA THR A 91 -23.11 5.93 -1.39
C THR A 91 -22.38 4.78 -0.75
N CYS A 92 -22.03 3.73 -1.51
CA CYS A 92 -21.31 2.58 -0.98
C CYS A 92 -19.98 3.00 -0.36
N GLY A 93 -19.71 2.56 0.85
CA GLY A 93 -18.53 2.97 1.61
C GLY A 93 -18.69 4.26 2.41
N LYS A 94 -19.88 4.91 2.42
CA LYS A 94 -20.10 6.09 3.26
C LYS A 94 -19.76 5.80 4.72
N GLY A 95 -18.92 6.67 5.32
CA GLY A 95 -18.42 6.52 6.69
C GLY A 95 -17.10 5.73 6.80
N ILE A 96 -16.64 5.10 5.71
CA ILE A 96 -15.32 4.47 5.67
C ILE A 96 -14.27 5.53 5.32
N VAL A 97 -13.15 5.52 6.06
CA VAL A 97 -11.99 6.39 5.83
C VAL A 97 -10.82 5.53 5.38
N LEU A 98 -10.50 5.64 4.09
CA LEU A 98 -9.44 4.90 3.43
C LEU A 98 -8.14 5.70 3.38
N GLY A 99 -7.01 5.00 3.43
CA GLY A 99 -5.69 5.51 3.08
C GLY A 99 -5.18 4.87 1.79
N GLN A 100 -4.30 5.58 1.10
CA GLN A 100 -3.53 5.06 -0.03
C GLN A 100 -2.10 5.58 0.09
N ILE A 101 -1.11 4.69 0.01
CA ILE A 101 0.31 5.05 -0.13
C ILE A 101 0.77 4.53 -1.49
N ASP A 102 1.08 5.46 -2.39
CA ASP A 102 1.29 5.17 -3.81
C ASP A 102 2.13 6.29 -4.48
N GLY A 103 2.05 6.41 -5.78
CA GLY A 103 2.52 7.53 -6.58
C GLY A 103 1.55 8.72 -6.57
N PHE A 104 1.71 9.61 -7.54
CA PHE A 104 0.88 10.80 -7.72
C PHE A 104 -0.59 10.42 -7.99
N VAL A 105 -1.50 11.22 -7.42
CA VAL A 105 -2.94 11.15 -7.70
C VAL A 105 -3.42 12.47 -8.29
N ASP A 106 -3.97 12.43 -9.50
CA ASP A 106 -4.62 13.58 -10.14
C ASP A 106 -6.02 13.79 -9.55
N GLU A 107 -6.14 14.73 -8.61
CA GLU A 107 -7.41 15.09 -7.97
C GLU A 107 -8.43 15.70 -8.96
N ASN A 108 -7.95 16.19 -10.12
CA ASN A 108 -8.78 16.80 -11.16
C ASN A 108 -9.32 15.78 -12.17
N HIS A 109 -8.89 14.51 -12.06
CA HIS A 109 -9.33 13.45 -12.96
C HIS A 109 -10.87 13.33 -12.96
N PRO A 110 -11.54 13.20 -14.14
CA PRO A 110 -12.99 13.15 -14.22
C PRO A 110 -13.66 12.13 -13.30
N ALA A 111 -13.03 10.95 -13.13
CA ALA A 111 -13.54 9.90 -12.24
C ALA A 111 -13.43 10.25 -10.74
N LEU A 112 -12.57 11.20 -10.35
CA LEU A 112 -12.35 11.62 -8.96
C LEU A 112 -13.08 12.94 -8.61
N ARG A 113 -13.61 13.66 -9.59
CA ARG A 113 -14.35 14.90 -9.35
C ARG A 113 -15.56 14.67 -8.45
N GLY A 114 -15.67 15.49 -7.41
CA GLY A 114 -16.75 15.41 -6.42
C GLY A 114 -16.60 14.25 -5.42
N LYS A 115 -15.49 13.52 -5.45
CA LYS A 115 -15.15 12.53 -4.41
C LYS A 115 -14.50 13.20 -3.21
N THR A 116 -14.65 12.62 -2.03
CA THR A 116 -13.98 13.10 -0.84
C THR A 116 -12.55 12.55 -0.82
N LEU A 117 -11.67 13.27 -1.53
CA LEU A 117 -10.25 12.93 -1.69
C LEU A 117 -9.39 14.04 -1.09
N VAL A 118 -8.37 13.66 -0.34
CA VAL A 118 -7.32 14.56 0.17
C VAL A 118 -5.97 13.98 -0.22
N TYR A 119 -5.26 14.70 -1.07
CA TYR A 119 -3.93 14.30 -1.54
C TYR A 119 -2.82 15.04 -0.79
N LYS A 120 -1.73 14.33 -0.48
CA LYS A 120 -0.52 14.92 0.10
C LYS A 120 0.74 14.26 -0.45
N SER A 121 1.71 15.08 -0.87
CA SER A 121 3.04 14.60 -1.27
C SER A 121 4.02 14.62 -0.09
N PHE A 122 4.77 13.55 0.06
CA PHE A 122 5.84 13.38 1.05
C PHE A 122 7.23 13.46 0.43
N LEU A 123 7.31 13.91 -0.80
CA LEU A 123 8.56 14.16 -1.50
C LEU A 123 9.31 15.33 -0.90
N LYS A 124 10.62 15.36 -1.12
CA LYS A 124 11.42 16.55 -0.83
C LYS A 124 11.05 17.69 -1.80
N SER A 125 11.13 18.93 -1.32
CA SER A 125 10.89 20.10 -2.17
C SER A 125 11.75 20.06 -3.44
N GLY A 126 11.14 20.41 -4.59
CA GLY A 126 11.80 20.42 -5.90
C GLY A 126 11.92 19.04 -6.58
N ARG A 127 11.40 17.97 -5.98
CA ARG A 127 11.34 16.66 -6.62
C ARG A 127 10.07 16.51 -7.44
N LEU A 128 10.22 15.91 -8.64
CA LEU A 128 9.09 15.58 -9.48
C LEU A 128 8.42 14.29 -9.00
N PRO A 129 7.08 14.25 -8.95
CA PRO A 129 6.39 13.00 -8.62
C PRO A 129 6.63 11.93 -9.70
N ALA A 130 6.43 10.67 -9.30
CA ALA A 130 6.34 9.56 -10.24
C ALA A 130 5.23 9.78 -11.28
N ALA A 131 5.24 8.99 -12.37
CA ALA A 131 4.26 9.12 -13.44
C ALA A 131 2.82 9.07 -12.90
N GLU A 132 1.96 9.95 -13.41
CA GLU A 132 0.62 10.29 -12.88
C GLU A 132 -0.39 9.14 -12.88
N ASN A 133 -0.08 8.02 -13.52
CA ASN A 133 -1.12 7.04 -13.88
C ASN A 133 -1.40 6.01 -12.78
N HIS A 134 -0.38 5.56 -12.03
CA HIS A 134 -0.55 4.42 -11.13
C HIS A 134 -1.38 4.80 -9.90
N GLY A 135 -0.96 5.80 -9.13
CA GLY A 135 -1.69 6.23 -7.93
C GLY A 135 -3.09 6.74 -8.26
N THR A 136 -3.26 7.44 -9.40
CA THR A 136 -4.57 7.86 -9.90
C THR A 136 -5.47 6.68 -10.22
N ALA A 137 -4.95 5.64 -10.92
CA ALA A 137 -5.72 4.46 -11.27
C ALA A 137 -6.18 3.67 -10.03
N VAL A 138 -5.30 3.51 -9.02
CA VAL A 138 -5.65 2.87 -7.74
C VAL A 138 -6.69 3.69 -6.97
N ALA A 139 -6.59 5.01 -6.93
CA ALA A 139 -7.59 5.89 -6.31
C ALA A 139 -8.95 5.77 -6.99
N ILE A 140 -8.96 5.72 -8.33
CA ILE A 140 -10.17 5.53 -9.13
C ILE A 140 -10.79 4.15 -8.86
N LEU A 141 -9.98 3.10 -8.77
CA LEU A 141 -10.47 1.76 -8.43
C LEU A 141 -11.07 1.72 -7.02
N LEU A 142 -10.53 2.45 -6.06
CA LEU A 142 -11.07 2.55 -4.71
C LEU A 142 -12.37 3.37 -4.64
N ILE A 143 -12.36 4.63 -5.11
CA ILE A 143 -13.43 5.58 -4.85
C ILE A 143 -14.03 6.27 -6.09
N GLY A 144 -13.57 5.91 -7.29
CA GLY A 144 -13.98 6.58 -8.53
C GLY A 144 -15.50 6.63 -8.72
N ARG A 145 -16.01 7.71 -9.31
CA ARG A 145 -17.40 7.80 -9.73
C ARG A 145 -17.64 6.95 -10.98
N LYS A 146 -18.88 6.53 -11.19
CA LYS A 146 -19.29 5.89 -12.43
C LYS A 146 -19.15 6.88 -13.61
N LEU A 147 -18.60 6.38 -14.72
CA LEU A 147 -18.51 7.08 -16.01
C LEU A 147 -19.15 6.21 -17.10
N PRO A 148 -19.44 6.73 -18.30
CA PRO A 148 -20.12 5.98 -19.36
C PRO A 148 -19.49 4.61 -19.66
N ASN A 149 -18.15 4.53 -19.64
CA ASN A 149 -17.40 3.31 -19.95
C ASN A 149 -16.68 2.72 -18.73
N TYR A 150 -16.99 3.19 -17.51
CA TYR A 150 -16.36 2.74 -16.28
C TYR A 150 -17.40 2.53 -15.16
N GLY A 151 -17.44 1.34 -14.59
CA GLY A 151 -18.44 0.95 -13.57
C GLY A 151 -18.36 1.67 -12.23
N GLY A 152 -17.37 2.53 -12.03
CA GLY A 152 -17.11 3.25 -10.78
C GLY A 152 -16.10 2.52 -9.87
N GLY A 153 -15.77 3.09 -8.74
CA GLY A 153 -14.89 2.49 -7.73
C GLY A 153 -15.56 1.40 -6.91
N LEU A 154 -14.77 0.74 -6.06
CA LEU A 154 -15.26 -0.30 -5.15
C LEU A 154 -16.08 0.31 -4.00
N LEU A 155 -15.65 1.45 -3.46
CA LEU A 155 -16.30 2.16 -2.36
C LEU A 155 -16.46 3.65 -2.71
N PRO A 156 -17.30 4.00 -3.71
CA PRO A 156 -17.39 5.36 -4.24
C PRO A 156 -17.87 6.42 -3.24
N GLY A 157 -18.47 6.01 -2.12
CA GLY A 157 -18.91 6.89 -1.02
C GLY A 157 -17.89 7.02 0.11
N ALA A 158 -16.75 6.33 0.05
CA ALA A 158 -15.71 6.44 1.06
C ALA A 158 -14.92 7.75 0.93
N LYS A 159 -14.27 8.15 2.03
CA LYS A 159 -13.25 9.20 2.05
C LYS A 159 -11.88 8.57 1.81
N LEU A 160 -11.06 9.17 0.95
CA LEU A 160 -9.71 8.71 0.65
C LEU A 160 -8.67 9.76 1.01
N TYR A 161 -7.67 9.36 1.78
CA TYR A 161 -6.43 10.11 2.01
C TYR A 161 -5.31 9.46 1.20
N ALA A 162 -4.84 10.13 0.15
CA ALA A 162 -3.82 9.64 -0.77
C ALA A 162 -2.46 10.28 -0.49
N ALA A 163 -1.47 9.47 -0.18
CA ALA A 163 -0.11 9.88 0.12
C ALA A 163 0.83 9.48 -1.02
N ASN A 164 1.47 10.48 -1.67
CA ASN A 164 2.51 10.22 -2.65
C ASN A 164 3.88 10.14 -1.97
N ILE A 165 4.57 9.02 -2.15
CA ILE A 165 5.94 8.81 -1.68
C ILE A 165 6.95 8.57 -2.80
N PHE A 166 6.51 8.53 -4.08
CA PHE A 166 7.34 8.19 -5.23
C PHE A 166 7.73 9.41 -6.05
N GLU A 167 9.04 9.56 -6.27
CA GLU A 167 9.63 10.53 -7.18
C GLU A 167 10.11 9.87 -8.46
N ARG A 168 10.13 10.62 -9.57
CA ARG A 168 10.79 10.21 -10.81
C ARG A 168 12.28 10.51 -10.71
N ARG A 169 13.10 9.47 -10.67
CA ARG A 169 14.56 9.60 -10.56
C ARG A 169 15.24 8.71 -11.61
N ASN A 170 16.03 9.33 -12.48
CA ASN A 170 16.77 8.61 -13.54
C ASN A 170 15.88 7.64 -14.35
N GLY A 171 14.67 8.11 -14.72
CA GLY A 171 13.73 7.29 -15.50
C GLY A 171 12.96 6.22 -14.71
N LYS A 172 13.21 6.07 -13.40
CA LYS A 172 12.52 5.11 -12.51
C LYS A 172 11.68 5.83 -11.48
N ASP A 173 10.61 5.19 -11.06
CA ASP A 173 9.77 5.64 -9.97
C ASP A 173 10.30 5.03 -8.67
N VAL A 174 10.77 5.87 -7.75
CA VAL A 174 11.47 5.44 -6.54
C VAL A 174 10.86 6.12 -5.33
N GLY A 175 10.44 5.33 -4.35
CA GLY A 175 10.06 5.76 -3.01
C GLY A 175 11.18 5.51 -2.01
N ASN A 176 10.99 5.91 -0.77
CA ASN A 176 11.90 5.57 0.32
C ASN A 176 11.14 5.37 1.64
N LEU A 177 11.74 4.57 2.51
CA LEU A 177 11.15 4.15 3.78
C LEU A 177 10.75 5.34 4.67
N ALA A 178 11.58 6.35 4.78
CA ALA A 178 11.26 7.50 5.63
C ALA A 178 10.06 8.32 5.12
N ALA A 179 9.85 8.39 3.79
CA ALA A 179 8.65 8.99 3.21
C ALA A 179 7.41 8.14 3.50
N MET A 180 7.52 6.81 3.40
CA MET A 180 6.45 5.87 3.76
C MET A 180 6.04 6.04 5.22
N ILE A 181 7.00 6.09 6.15
CA ILE A 181 6.69 6.23 7.59
C ILE A 181 5.98 7.55 7.89
N ARG A 182 6.42 8.65 7.27
CA ARG A 182 5.71 9.95 7.40
C ARG A 182 4.31 9.91 6.80
N ALA A 183 4.12 9.17 5.71
CA ALA A 183 2.80 8.97 5.12
C ALA A 183 1.89 8.17 6.05
N VAL A 184 2.38 7.07 6.64
CA VAL A 184 1.63 6.28 7.64
C VAL A 184 1.26 7.15 8.84
N ASP A 185 2.20 7.92 9.40
CA ASP A 185 1.95 8.86 10.50
C ASP A 185 0.81 9.83 10.16
N TRP A 186 0.87 10.43 8.96
CA TRP A 186 -0.17 11.34 8.51
C TRP A 186 -1.53 10.63 8.41
N LEU A 187 -1.58 9.41 7.84
CA LEU A 187 -2.83 8.66 7.73
C LEU A 187 -3.43 8.37 9.11
N VAL A 188 -2.60 8.05 10.12
CA VAL A 188 -3.06 7.91 11.52
C VAL A 188 -3.71 9.21 12.01
N THR A 189 -3.05 10.37 11.81
CA THR A 189 -3.62 11.67 12.27
C THR A 189 -4.89 12.06 11.53
N GLN A 190 -5.17 11.49 10.36
CA GLN A 190 -6.41 11.71 9.60
C GLN A 190 -7.54 10.75 9.97
N GLY A 191 -7.33 9.83 10.91
CA GLY A 191 -8.32 8.84 11.32
C GLY A 191 -8.61 7.78 10.26
N VAL A 192 -7.62 7.47 9.42
CA VAL A 192 -7.71 6.36 8.46
C VAL A 192 -7.85 5.04 9.21
N GLN A 193 -8.75 4.18 8.74
CA GLN A 193 -9.03 2.88 9.36
C GLN A 193 -8.34 1.72 8.64
N VAL A 194 -8.21 1.83 7.31
CA VAL A 194 -7.49 0.87 6.47
C VAL A 194 -6.77 1.58 5.36
N ALA A 195 -5.52 1.21 5.11
CA ALA A 195 -4.70 1.81 4.05
C ALA A 195 -4.24 0.77 3.03
N ASN A 196 -4.37 1.12 1.74
CA ASN A 196 -3.84 0.39 0.59
C ASN A 196 -2.39 0.81 0.32
N LEU A 197 -1.49 -0.14 0.27
CA LEU A 197 -0.06 0.08 0.01
C LEU A 197 0.36 -0.65 -1.28
N SER A 198 0.52 0.12 -2.35
CA SER A 198 0.96 -0.38 -3.67
C SER A 198 2.49 -0.31 -3.80
N ILE A 199 3.20 -0.77 -2.78
CA ILE A 199 4.65 -0.61 -2.61
C ILE A 199 5.30 -1.94 -2.28
N ALA A 200 6.55 -2.10 -2.71
CA ALA A 200 7.41 -3.22 -2.37
C ALA A 200 8.81 -2.73 -1.97
N GLY A 201 9.33 -3.28 -0.91
CA GLY A 201 10.67 -3.01 -0.40
C GLY A 201 11.28 -4.25 0.25
N GLN A 202 12.40 -4.04 0.92
CA GLN A 202 13.08 -5.08 1.70
C GLN A 202 12.65 -5.07 3.16
N ASP A 203 12.97 -6.13 3.88
CA ASP A 203 12.80 -6.20 5.33
C ASP A 203 13.63 -5.13 6.03
N ASN A 204 12.98 -4.39 6.94
CA ASN A 204 13.63 -3.31 7.67
C ASN A 204 13.00 -3.17 9.06
N VAL A 205 13.84 -3.11 10.07
CA VAL A 205 13.40 -3.04 11.47
C VAL A 205 12.56 -1.79 11.77
N ILE A 206 12.84 -0.65 11.11
CA ILE A 206 12.09 0.59 11.28
C ILE A 206 10.71 0.46 10.62
N MET A 207 10.63 -0.21 9.46
CA MET A 207 9.36 -0.52 8.81
C MET A 207 8.49 -1.40 9.71
N ARG A 208 9.06 -2.48 10.26
CA ARG A 208 8.33 -3.36 11.19
C ARG A 208 7.77 -2.59 12.39
N LEU A 209 8.57 -1.70 12.98
CA LEU A 209 8.12 -0.87 14.09
C LEU A 209 6.98 0.06 13.67
N ALA A 210 7.09 0.71 12.50
CA ALA A 210 6.05 1.61 12.00
C ALA A 210 4.72 0.87 11.71
N ILE A 211 4.78 -0.34 11.14
CA ILE A 211 3.60 -1.18 10.90
C ILE A 211 2.93 -1.56 12.23
N LYS A 212 3.72 -2.04 13.20
CA LYS A 212 3.19 -2.38 14.54
C LYS A 212 2.52 -1.17 15.18
N ARG A 213 3.18 0.01 15.16
CA ARG A 213 2.62 1.25 15.70
C ARG A 213 1.34 1.69 14.98
N SER A 214 1.27 1.52 13.64
CA SER A 214 0.06 1.86 12.89
C SER A 214 -1.14 1.02 13.33
N LEU A 215 -0.95 -0.27 13.57
CA LEU A 215 -1.99 -1.16 14.10
C LEU A 215 -2.42 -0.73 15.50
N GLU A 216 -1.47 -0.45 16.41
CA GLU A 216 -1.74 0.06 17.77
C GLU A 216 -2.54 1.38 17.73
N LYS A 217 -2.33 2.19 16.68
CA LYS A 217 -3.03 3.48 16.46
C LYS A 217 -4.31 3.37 15.63
N GLY A 218 -4.73 2.18 15.30
CA GLY A 218 -6.04 1.93 14.71
C GLY A 218 -6.07 1.86 13.18
N ILE A 219 -4.93 1.65 12.50
CA ILE A 219 -4.90 1.43 11.05
C ILE A 219 -4.53 -0.01 10.72
N LEU A 220 -5.35 -0.66 9.89
CA LEU A 220 -5.00 -1.88 9.19
C LEU A 220 -4.33 -1.57 7.85
N LEU A 221 -3.29 -2.32 7.52
CA LEU A 221 -2.55 -2.17 6.27
C LEU A 221 -2.86 -3.34 5.34
N VAL A 222 -3.11 -3.04 4.08
CA VAL A 222 -3.25 -4.00 2.99
C VAL A 222 -2.19 -3.70 1.95
N ALA A 223 -1.36 -4.67 1.61
CA ALA A 223 -0.23 -4.44 0.72
C ALA A 223 -0.18 -5.44 -0.44
N ALA A 224 0.28 -4.93 -1.57
CA ALA A 224 0.57 -5.71 -2.77
C ALA A 224 1.72 -6.70 -2.51
N ALA A 225 1.55 -7.96 -2.91
CA ALA A 225 2.53 -9.03 -2.68
C ALA A 225 3.86 -8.84 -3.43
N GLY A 226 3.91 -7.94 -4.41
CA GLY A 226 5.07 -7.68 -5.26
C GLY A 226 4.95 -8.31 -6.65
N ASN A 227 5.74 -7.79 -7.61
CA ASN A 227 5.68 -8.18 -9.03
C ASN A 227 7.09 -8.52 -9.59
N ASN A 228 7.91 -9.20 -8.79
CA ASN A 228 9.29 -9.57 -9.16
C ASN A 228 9.43 -11.08 -9.45
N GLY A 229 8.30 -11.82 -9.50
CA GLY A 229 8.24 -13.24 -9.88
C GLY A 229 8.41 -14.22 -8.71
N ALA A 230 8.27 -15.51 -9.03
CA ALA A 230 8.26 -16.62 -8.07
C ALA A 230 9.51 -16.75 -7.20
N GLY A 231 10.68 -16.39 -7.73
CA GLY A 231 11.96 -16.50 -7.02
C GLY A 231 12.35 -15.25 -6.22
N ALA A 232 11.49 -14.22 -6.21
CA ALA A 232 11.79 -12.99 -5.50
C ALA A 232 11.69 -13.18 -3.97
N PRO A 233 12.52 -12.46 -3.19
CA PRO A 233 12.35 -12.43 -1.74
C PRO A 233 10.98 -11.85 -1.36
N PRO A 234 10.49 -12.15 -0.13
CA PRO A 234 9.24 -11.58 0.35
C PRO A 234 9.23 -10.06 0.26
N ALA A 235 8.17 -9.49 -0.32
CA ALA A 235 8.02 -8.05 -0.45
C ALA A 235 7.48 -7.43 0.84
N TRP A 236 8.13 -6.41 1.34
CA TRP A 236 7.68 -5.64 2.50
C TRP A 236 7.03 -4.33 2.08
N PRO A 237 5.93 -3.91 2.69
CA PRO A 237 5.34 -4.36 3.97
C PRO A 237 4.42 -5.59 3.90
N ALA A 238 4.13 -6.15 2.72
CA ALA A 238 3.20 -7.28 2.57
C ALA A 238 3.60 -8.50 3.41
N ALA A 239 4.90 -8.75 3.56
CA ALA A 239 5.42 -9.89 4.34
C ALA A 239 5.33 -9.70 5.87
N HIS A 240 4.87 -8.54 6.36
CA HIS A 240 4.66 -8.34 7.80
C HIS A 240 3.40 -9.07 8.28
N PRO A 241 3.44 -9.80 9.42
CA PRO A 241 2.29 -10.57 9.92
C PRO A 241 1.01 -9.75 10.13
N ASP A 242 1.16 -8.50 10.54
CA ASP A 242 0.03 -7.59 10.79
C ASP A 242 -0.50 -6.90 9.52
N THR A 243 0.07 -7.18 8.35
CA THR A 243 -0.36 -6.64 7.05
C THR A 243 -1.13 -7.70 6.27
N PHE A 244 -2.23 -7.32 5.62
CA PHE A 244 -2.92 -8.20 4.65
C PHE A 244 -2.13 -8.22 3.36
N SER A 245 -1.61 -9.39 2.98
CA SER A 245 -0.85 -9.57 1.74
C SER A 245 -1.75 -10.06 0.60
N VAL A 246 -1.68 -9.37 -0.55
CA VAL A 246 -2.59 -9.64 -1.67
C VAL A 246 -1.82 -9.96 -2.94
N THR A 247 -2.07 -11.15 -3.49
CA THR A 247 -1.61 -11.53 -4.83
C THR A 247 -2.66 -11.26 -5.90
N ALA A 248 -2.25 -11.27 -7.17
CA ALA A 248 -3.10 -10.96 -8.31
C ALA A 248 -3.44 -12.20 -9.14
N ILE A 249 -4.69 -12.29 -9.60
CA ILE A 249 -5.15 -13.31 -10.56
C ILE A 249 -5.80 -12.66 -11.78
N ASP A 250 -5.84 -13.40 -12.88
CA ASP A 250 -6.55 -13.04 -14.11
C ASP A 250 -8.03 -13.49 -14.10
N ASP A 251 -8.72 -13.30 -15.22
CA ASP A 251 -10.13 -13.69 -15.42
C ASP A 251 -10.39 -15.18 -15.40
N SER A 252 -9.37 -15.97 -15.64
CA SER A 252 -9.38 -17.44 -15.59
C SER A 252 -8.88 -17.99 -14.25
N MET A 253 -8.65 -17.10 -13.27
CA MET A 253 -8.12 -17.40 -11.93
C MET A 253 -6.68 -17.94 -11.92
N HIS A 254 -5.91 -17.71 -12.98
CA HIS A 254 -4.48 -18.00 -12.98
C HIS A 254 -3.70 -16.92 -12.24
N LEU A 255 -2.65 -17.34 -11.55
CA LEU A 255 -1.74 -16.40 -10.87
C LEU A 255 -1.09 -15.44 -11.88
N TYR A 256 -1.03 -14.17 -11.54
CA TYR A 256 -0.27 -13.19 -12.31
C TYR A 256 1.19 -13.63 -12.45
N GLN A 257 1.66 -13.76 -13.69
CA GLN A 257 2.97 -14.36 -14.00
C GLN A 257 4.16 -13.70 -13.31
N PHE A 258 4.05 -12.43 -12.93
CA PHE A 258 5.09 -11.67 -12.23
C PHE A 258 4.84 -11.58 -10.73
N ALA A 259 3.75 -12.12 -10.18
CA ALA A 259 3.48 -12.05 -8.77
C ALA A 259 4.58 -12.77 -7.96
N ASN A 260 4.98 -12.14 -6.85
CA ASN A 260 5.81 -12.81 -5.86
C ASN A 260 5.00 -13.94 -5.20
N GLN A 261 5.72 -14.95 -4.71
CA GLN A 261 5.16 -16.14 -4.06
C GLN A 261 5.76 -16.31 -2.66
N GLY A 262 5.04 -16.98 -1.78
CA GLY A 262 5.55 -17.32 -0.45
C GLY A 262 4.46 -17.39 0.63
N LYS A 263 4.83 -17.95 1.77
CA LYS A 263 3.93 -18.20 2.93
C LYS A 263 3.24 -16.94 3.48
N TYR A 264 3.77 -15.75 3.16
CA TYR A 264 3.21 -14.48 3.59
C TYR A 264 1.95 -14.07 2.83
N ILE A 265 1.64 -14.69 1.67
CA ILE A 265 0.44 -14.39 0.90
C ILE A 265 -0.81 -14.73 1.71
N ASP A 266 -1.72 -13.78 1.88
CA ASP A 266 -2.98 -14.02 2.59
C ASP A 266 -4.12 -14.37 1.63
N PHE A 267 -4.31 -13.55 0.57
CA PHE A 267 -5.45 -13.68 -0.33
C PHE A 267 -5.09 -13.38 -1.78
N ALA A 268 -5.86 -13.96 -2.68
CA ALA A 268 -5.88 -13.60 -4.09
C ALA A 268 -7.06 -12.66 -4.40
N ALA A 269 -6.84 -11.73 -5.33
CA ALA A 269 -7.90 -10.89 -5.88
C ALA A 269 -7.64 -10.59 -7.35
N PRO A 270 -8.65 -10.15 -8.14
CA PRO A 270 -8.46 -9.74 -9.52
C PRO A 270 -7.42 -8.62 -9.63
N GLY A 271 -6.40 -8.82 -10.46
CA GLY A 271 -5.30 -7.86 -10.58
C GLY A 271 -4.61 -7.88 -11.95
N VAL A 272 -5.17 -8.58 -12.95
CA VAL A 272 -4.63 -8.66 -14.30
C VAL A 272 -5.63 -8.07 -15.28
N ASN A 273 -5.20 -7.15 -16.14
CA ASN A 273 -6.06 -6.45 -17.10
C ASN A 273 -7.27 -5.75 -16.46
N ILE A 274 -7.08 -5.18 -15.27
CA ILE A 274 -8.13 -4.44 -14.57
C ILE A 274 -8.41 -3.13 -15.31
N PRO A 275 -9.64 -2.89 -15.78
CA PRO A 275 -9.98 -1.67 -16.46
C PRO A 275 -10.00 -0.51 -15.46
N THR A 276 -9.21 0.51 -15.72
CA THR A 276 -9.16 1.75 -14.97
C THR A 276 -9.25 2.93 -15.92
N ASP A 277 -9.97 3.96 -15.53
CA ASP A 277 -9.94 5.21 -16.27
C ASP A 277 -8.62 5.93 -15.98
N THR A 278 -8.01 6.52 -16.99
CA THR A 278 -6.75 7.24 -16.88
C THR A 278 -6.85 8.54 -17.69
N PRO A 279 -5.93 9.52 -17.53
CA PRO A 279 -5.90 10.71 -18.36
C PRO A 279 -5.86 10.42 -19.87
N ASN A 280 -5.39 9.23 -20.25
CA ASN A 280 -5.31 8.75 -21.64
C ASN A 280 -6.50 7.86 -22.04
N GLY A 281 -7.60 7.85 -21.28
CA GLY A 281 -8.76 7.00 -21.48
C GLY A 281 -8.71 5.70 -20.70
N LEU A 282 -9.64 4.78 -21.03
CA LEU A 282 -9.74 3.48 -20.38
C LEU A 282 -8.53 2.61 -20.74
N MET A 283 -7.81 2.16 -19.72
CA MET A 283 -6.64 1.28 -19.86
C MET A 283 -6.77 0.05 -18.98
N ALA A 284 -6.27 -1.08 -19.47
CA ALA A 284 -6.10 -2.28 -18.65
C ALA A 284 -4.78 -2.20 -17.88
N GLN A 285 -4.87 -2.40 -16.58
CA GLN A 285 -3.75 -2.36 -15.65
C GLN A 285 -3.54 -3.76 -15.04
N SER A 286 -2.29 -4.15 -14.87
CA SER A 286 -1.96 -5.45 -14.27
C SER A 286 -0.92 -5.29 -13.17
N GLY A 287 -1.07 -6.07 -12.10
CA GLY A 287 -0.16 -6.08 -10.96
C GLY A 287 -0.88 -6.36 -9.65
N THR A 288 -0.13 -6.80 -8.66
CA THR A 288 -0.65 -7.02 -7.30
C THR A 288 -1.16 -5.73 -6.65
N SER A 289 -0.69 -4.57 -7.12
CA SER A 289 -1.20 -3.24 -6.73
C SER A 289 -2.64 -2.96 -7.15
N PHE A 290 -3.16 -3.66 -8.18
CA PHE A 290 -4.56 -3.57 -8.60
C PHE A 290 -5.44 -4.63 -7.94
N ALA A 291 -4.84 -5.66 -7.35
CA ALA A 291 -5.53 -6.64 -6.53
C ALA A 291 -5.76 -6.15 -5.09
N ALA A 292 -4.77 -5.48 -4.49
CA ALA A 292 -4.83 -4.97 -3.13
C ALA A 292 -6.05 -4.08 -2.83
N PRO A 293 -6.53 -3.19 -3.72
CA PRO A 293 -7.74 -2.38 -3.51
C PRO A 293 -9.00 -3.19 -3.21
N PHE A 294 -9.17 -4.39 -3.79
CA PHE A 294 -10.32 -5.26 -3.51
C PHE A 294 -10.32 -5.69 -2.05
N ILE A 295 -9.18 -6.15 -1.55
CA ILE A 295 -9.03 -6.55 -0.14
C ILE A 295 -9.14 -5.35 0.78
N THR A 296 -8.57 -4.19 0.41
CA THR A 296 -8.72 -2.93 1.16
C THR A 296 -10.20 -2.56 1.33
N ALA A 297 -10.98 -2.64 0.26
CA ALA A 297 -12.41 -2.36 0.30
C ALA A 297 -13.17 -3.37 1.18
N MET A 298 -12.82 -4.65 1.11
CA MET A 298 -13.42 -5.70 1.95
C MET A 298 -13.10 -5.50 3.43
N VAL A 299 -11.85 -5.18 3.78
CA VAL A 299 -11.45 -4.86 5.16
C VAL A 299 -12.21 -3.62 5.66
N GLY A 300 -12.33 -2.58 4.83
CA GLY A 300 -13.12 -1.38 5.18
C GLY A 300 -14.58 -1.70 5.47
N LEU A 301 -15.21 -2.60 4.72
CA LEU A 301 -16.58 -3.05 4.99
C LEU A 301 -16.69 -3.88 6.28
N HIS A 302 -15.71 -4.71 6.61
CA HIS A 302 -15.69 -5.44 7.88
C HIS A 302 -15.64 -4.47 9.07
N LEU A 303 -14.78 -3.45 9.01
CA LEU A 303 -14.70 -2.42 10.06
C LEU A 303 -16.02 -1.65 10.19
N LYS A 304 -16.63 -1.26 9.06
CA LYS A 304 -17.94 -0.60 9.05
C LYS A 304 -19.04 -1.49 9.62
N ALA A 305 -18.96 -2.80 9.45
CA ALA A 305 -19.88 -3.78 10.02
C ALA A 305 -19.65 -4.03 11.53
N GLY A 306 -18.70 -3.32 12.17
CA GLY A 306 -18.43 -3.40 13.61
C GLY A 306 -17.41 -4.46 14.01
N PHE A 307 -16.67 -5.02 13.06
CA PHE A 307 -15.55 -5.91 13.41
C PHE A 307 -14.49 -5.13 14.18
N LYS A 308 -13.92 -5.79 15.21
CA LYS A 308 -12.77 -5.24 15.93
C LYS A 308 -11.59 -5.07 14.99
N LEU A 309 -10.74 -4.11 15.29
CA LEU A 309 -9.51 -3.84 14.57
C LEU A 309 -8.44 -4.89 14.94
N ASP A 310 -8.66 -6.10 14.46
CA ASP A 310 -7.86 -7.29 14.69
C ASP A 310 -7.64 -7.97 13.34
N PRO A 311 -6.39 -7.95 12.81
CA PRO A 311 -6.07 -8.54 11.51
C PRO A 311 -6.47 -10.00 11.40
N ASP A 312 -6.24 -10.79 12.46
CA ASP A 312 -6.49 -12.24 12.43
C ASP A 312 -7.99 -12.55 12.46
N LEU A 313 -8.76 -11.76 13.21
CA LEU A 313 -10.23 -11.91 13.22
C LEU A 313 -10.81 -11.63 11.83
N ILE A 314 -10.34 -10.56 11.17
CA ILE A 314 -10.80 -10.19 9.83
C ILE A 314 -10.33 -11.21 8.81
N ARG A 315 -9.07 -11.71 8.87
CA ARG A 315 -8.56 -12.79 7.98
C ARG A 315 -9.44 -14.03 8.09
N ARG A 316 -9.73 -14.50 9.31
CA ARG A 316 -10.62 -15.66 9.52
C ARG A 316 -12.04 -15.43 8.99
N SER A 317 -12.54 -14.22 9.09
CA SER A 317 -13.83 -13.88 8.48
C SER A 317 -13.76 -13.95 6.96
N MET A 318 -12.76 -13.32 6.34
CA MET A 318 -12.60 -13.28 4.89
C MET A 318 -12.32 -14.66 4.31
N GLN A 319 -11.59 -15.53 5.01
CA GLN A 319 -11.33 -16.92 4.63
C GLN A 319 -12.63 -17.70 4.38
N ARG A 320 -13.69 -17.43 5.15
CA ARG A 320 -14.99 -18.08 4.97
C ARG A 320 -15.70 -17.73 3.66
N TYR A 321 -15.31 -16.61 3.06
CA TYR A 321 -15.81 -16.13 1.77
C TYR A 321 -14.81 -16.35 0.64
N SER A 322 -13.71 -17.07 0.90
CA SER A 322 -12.69 -17.36 -0.10
C SER A 322 -13.04 -18.64 -0.86
N THR A 323 -12.83 -18.59 -2.18
CA THR A 323 -12.75 -19.78 -3.02
C THR A 323 -11.30 -20.22 -3.01
N ASP A 324 -11.04 -21.41 -2.49
CA ASP A 324 -9.70 -22.00 -2.45
C ASP A 324 -9.17 -22.22 -3.87
N LEU A 325 -7.93 -21.80 -4.10
CA LEU A 325 -7.24 -21.91 -5.38
C LEU A 325 -5.88 -22.59 -5.15
N GLY A 326 -5.45 -23.40 -6.12
CA GLY A 326 -4.16 -24.11 -6.01
C GLY A 326 -4.21 -25.32 -5.11
N LEU A 327 -3.27 -25.44 -4.18
CA LEU A 327 -3.25 -26.54 -3.20
C LEU A 327 -4.30 -26.30 -2.12
N ALA A 328 -4.90 -27.39 -1.61
CA ALA A 328 -5.95 -27.27 -0.60
C ALA A 328 -5.47 -26.55 0.68
N GLY A 329 -6.21 -25.52 1.11
CA GLY A 329 -5.90 -24.68 2.25
C GLY A 329 -5.00 -23.49 1.87
N LYS A 330 -4.30 -22.92 2.86
CA LYS A 330 -3.40 -21.79 2.60
C LYS A 330 -2.13 -22.27 1.88
N ASP A 331 -1.88 -21.73 0.69
CA ASP A 331 -0.68 -22.03 -0.09
C ASP A 331 0.17 -20.78 -0.41
N ASP A 332 1.36 -21.01 -0.98
CA ASP A 332 2.34 -19.95 -1.25
C ASP A 332 2.01 -19.11 -2.52
N LEU A 333 1.00 -19.51 -3.31
CA LEU A 333 0.60 -18.86 -4.56
C LEU A 333 -0.60 -17.94 -4.36
N PHE A 334 -1.64 -18.45 -3.72
CA PHE A 334 -2.95 -17.81 -3.62
C PHE A 334 -3.35 -17.48 -2.18
N GLY A 335 -2.52 -17.85 -1.18
CA GLY A 335 -2.89 -17.73 0.23
C GLY A 335 -4.13 -18.59 0.52
N TRP A 336 -5.17 -17.99 1.11
CA TRP A 336 -6.48 -18.63 1.31
C TRP A 336 -7.38 -18.62 0.08
N GLY A 337 -6.87 -18.19 -1.08
CA GLY A 337 -7.59 -18.14 -2.34
C GLY A 337 -8.29 -16.80 -2.61
N LEU A 338 -9.20 -16.82 -3.59
CA LEU A 338 -9.96 -15.66 -4.06
C LEU A 338 -11.08 -15.29 -3.08
N VAL A 339 -11.00 -14.13 -2.47
CA VAL A 339 -12.08 -13.60 -1.61
C VAL A 339 -13.24 -13.12 -2.47
N ARG A 340 -14.45 -13.63 -2.20
CA ARG A 340 -15.69 -13.24 -2.88
C ARG A 340 -16.68 -12.68 -1.86
N LEU A 341 -16.78 -11.37 -1.81
CA LEU A 341 -17.66 -10.68 -0.88
C LEU A 341 -18.62 -9.75 -1.64
N ARG A 342 -19.92 -9.98 -1.48
CA ARG A 342 -20.93 -9.05 -1.97
C ARG A 342 -21.04 -7.88 -0.99
N PRO A 343 -20.77 -6.63 -1.42
CA PRO A 343 -20.84 -5.49 -0.51
C PRO A 343 -22.27 -5.24 -0.04
N ALA A 344 -22.43 -5.10 1.27
CA ALA A 344 -23.67 -4.61 1.88
C ALA A 344 -23.53 -3.08 2.02
N CYS A 345 -24.06 -2.34 1.04
CA CYS A 345 -23.97 -0.89 1.01
C CYS A 345 -25.28 -0.19 1.44
#